data_220b93e8d17668ff60421ace0c13c595
#
_entry.id   220b93e8d17668ff60421ace0c13c595
#
_cell.length_a   1.000
_cell.length_b   1.000
_cell.length_c   1.000
_cell.angle_alpha   90.00
_cell.angle_beta   90.00
_cell.angle_gamma   90.00
#
_symmetry.space_group_name_H-M   'P 1'
#
loop_
_entity.id
_entity.type
_entity.pdbx_description
1 polymer ?
#
loop_
_entity_poly.entity_id
_entity_poly.type
_entity_poly.pdbx_seq_one_letter_code
_entity_poly.pdbx_strand_id
1 'polypeptide(L)'
;FIIDGFPRNYEQAIAYDNILEKLGYEIGIVIAIDIDKKELEKRITGRRICDSCHAVYNINEEAKKPIIESVCDKCGGKLRQRNDDNIEAFQNRYVTYQAKTEPIIKHYEEKKVLYHVNGNQSINQIFNDIEKIINNNN
;
A
#
# COMPACT_ATOMS: atom_id res chain seq x y z
N PHE A 1 7.39 13.07 -11.93
CA PHE A 1 7.77 12.41 -10.68
C PHE A 1 6.62 11.62 -10.08
N ILE A 2 6.91 10.66 -9.24
CA ILE A 2 5.95 9.81 -8.54
C ILE A 2 6.09 10.07 -7.05
N ILE A 3 4.96 10.25 -6.35
CA ILE A 3 4.91 10.35 -4.89
C ILE A 3 4.19 9.11 -4.36
N ASP A 4 4.83 8.40 -3.46
CA ASP A 4 4.28 7.23 -2.78
C ASP A 4 4.15 7.51 -1.28
N GLY A 5 3.04 7.05 -0.69
CA GLY A 5 2.76 7.24 0.72
C GLY A 5 2.37 8.67 1.13
N PHE A 6 2.00 9.51 0.18
CA PHE A 6 1.56 10.88 0.41
C PHE A 6 0.50 11.28 -0.64
N PRO A 7 -0.53 12.07 -0.32
CA PRO A 7 -0.87 12.56 1.01
C PRO A 7 -1.45 11.45 1.91
N ARG A 8 -1.36 11.64 3.24
CA ARG A 8 -1.92 10.70 4.24
C ARG A 8 -3.13 11.23 4.97
N ASN A 9 -3.43 12.52 4.82
CA ASN A 9 -4.62 13.16 5.37
C ASN A 9 -5.09 14.27 4.42
N TYR A 10 -6.28 14.79 4.68
CA TYR A 10 -6.90 15.80 3.84
C TYR A 10 -6.13 17.12 3.82
N GLU A 11 -5.60 17.55 4.96
CA GLU A 11 -4.81 18.77 5.07
C GLU A 11 -3.55 18.73 4.20
N GLN A 12 -2.89 17.59 4.15
CA GLN A 12 -1.73 17.37 3.28
C GLN A 12 -2.13 17.43 1.80
N ALA A 13 -3.28 16.87 1.43
CA ALA A 13 -3.79 16.91 0.07
C ALA A 13 -4.03 18.36 -0.38
N ILE A 14 -4.71 19.16 0.43
CA ILE A 14 -4.98 20.57 0.14
C ILE A 14 -3.67 21.38 0.07
N ALA A 15 -2.75 21.16 1.01
CA ALA A 15 -1.47 21.87 0.99
C ALA A 15 -0.65 21.56 -0.27
N TYR A 16 -0.66 20.31 -0.70
CA TYR A 16 0.01 19.87 -1.93
C TYR A 16 -0.62 20.50 -3.18
N ASP A 17 -1.94 20.48 -3.28
CA ASP A 17 -2.67 21.11 -4.38
C ASP A 17 -2.34 22.61 -4.51
N ASN A 18 -2.30 23.29 -3.37
CA ASN A 18 -1.95 24.73 -3.33
C ASN A 18 -0.49 24.99 -3.75
N ILE A 19 0.43 24.08 -3.43
CA ILE A 19 1.82 24.18 -3.87
C ILE A 19 1.92 24.01 -5.39
N LEU A 20 1.24 23.02 -5.95
CA LEU A 20 1.22 22.79 -7.38
C LEU A 20 0.64 24.00 -8.14
N GLU A 21 -0.49 24.54 -7.67
CA GLU A 21 -1.10 25.72 -8.24
C GLU A 21 -0.16 26.94 -8.27
N LYS A 22 0.52 27.19 -7.14
CA LYS A 22 1.52 28.28 -7.05
C LYS A 22 2.71 28.11 -7.99
N LEU A 23 3.05 26.88 -8.30
CA LEU A 23 4.14 26.54 -9.23
C LEU A 23 3.69 26.46 -10.68
N GLY A 24 2.39 26.62 -10.95
CA GLY A 24 1.82 26.52 -12.29
C GLY A 24 1.67 25.09 -12.80
N TYR A 25 1.63 24.11 -11.91
CA TYR A 25 1.40 22.71 -12.24
C TYR A 25 -0.03 22.27 -11.91
N GLU A 26 -0.53 21.34 -12.67
CA GLU A 26 -1.77 20.63 -12.38
C GLU A 26 -1.49 19.30 -11.69
N ILE A 27 -2.48 18.81 -10.94
CA ILE A 27 -2.45 17.44 -10.42
C ILE A 27 -2.60 16.51 -11.61
N GLY A 28 -1.66 15.61 -11.78
CA GLY A 28 -1.70 14.65 -12.86
C GLY A 28 -2.67 13.50 -12.56
N ILE A 29 -2.13 12.32 -12.30
CA ILE A 29 -2.89 11.10 -12.04
C ILE A 29 -2.75 10.73 -10.57
N VAL A 30 -3.86 10.47 -9.90
CA VAL A 30 -3.89 9.90 -8.55
C VAL A 30 -4.40 8.47 -8.65
N ILE A 31 -3.64 7.53 -8.13
CA ILE A 31 -3.97 6.10 -8.17
C ILE A 31 -4.22 5.61 -6.75
N ALA A 32 -5.42 5.09 -6.51
CA ALA A 32 -5.78 4.38 -5.30
C ALA A 32 -5.70 2.87 -5.56
N ILE A 33 -4.86 2.18 -4.80
CA ILE A 33 -4.76 0.72 -4.85
C ILE A 33 -5.68 0.17 -3.77
N ASP A 34 -6.80 -0.43 -4.19
CA ASP A 34 -7.83 -0.93 -3.29
C ASP A 34 -7.55 -2.40 -2.94
N ILE A 35 -7.49 -2.70 -1.66
CA ILE A 35 -7.30 -4.06 -1.14
C ILE A 35 -8.38 -4.32 -0.10
N ASP A 36 -8.99 -5.51 -0.15
CA ASP A 36 -9.98 -5.93 0.83
C ASP A 36 -9.37 -5.97 2.24
N LYS A 37 -10.15 -5.56 3.23
CA LYS A 37 -9.74 -5.59 4.64
C LYS A 37 -9.26 -6.97 5.08
N LYS A 38 -9.98 -8.03 4.69
CA LYS A 38 -9.62 -9.42 5.00
C LYS A 38 -8.27 -9.83 4.39
N GLU A 39 -8.01 -9.40 3.16
CA GLU A 39 -6.74 -9.68 2.48
C GLU A 39 -5.58 -8.93 3.13
N LEU A 40 -5.78 -7.66 3.51
CA LEU A 40 -4.79 -6.89 4.27
C LEU A 40 -4.49 -7.52 5.62
N GLU A 41 -5.51 -7.91 6.38
CA GLU A 41 -5.36 -8.58 7.66
C GLU A 41 -4.54 -9.87 7.52
N LYS A 42 -4.88 -10.69 6.53
CA LYS A 42 -4.16 -11.91 6.21
C LYS A 42 -2.68 -11.67 5.87
N ARG A 43 -2.39 -10.64 5.07
CA ARG A 43 -1.01 -10.28 4.71
C ARG A 43 -0.23 -9.78 5.91
N ILE A 44 -0.80 -8.92 6.73
CA ILE A 44 -0.13 -8.34 7.90
C ILE A 44 0.12 -9.39 8.97
N THR A 45 -0.87 -10.19 9.30
CA THR A 45 -0.72 -11.25 10.34
C THR A 45 0.18 -12.39 9.89
N GLY A 46 0.28 -12.63 8.60
CA GLY A 46 1.18 -13.65 8.01
C GLY A 46 2.62 -13.20 7.81
N ARG A 47 2.89 -11.90 7.89
CA ARG A 47 4.24 -11.36 7.63
C ARG A 47 5.27 -11.87 8.64
N ARG A 48 6.44 -12.28 8.12
CA ARG A 48 7.60 -12.68 8.90
C ARG A 48 8.84 -11.98 8.35
N ILE A 49 9.74 -11.62 9.26
CA ILE A 49 10.97 -10.91 8.90
C ILE A 49 12.15 -11.68 9.52
N CYS A 50 13.21 -11.86 8.74
CA CYS A 50 14.44 -12.43 9.23
C CYS A 50 15.19 -11.45 10.14
N ASP A 51 15.58 -11.91 11.33
CA ASP A 51 16.33 -11.10 12.28
C ASP A 51 17.74 -10.74 11.79
N SER A 52 18.31 -11.55 10.91
CA SER A 52 19.70 -11.39 10.43
C SER A 52 19.80 -10.58 9.14
N CYS A 53 19.06 -10.96 8.09
CA CYS A 53 19.17 -10.32 6.76
C CYS A 53 17.96 -9.45 6.37
N HIS A 54 16.96 -9.35 7.25
CA HIS A 54 15.73 -8.59 7.05
C HIS A 54 14.87 -9.03 5.85
N ALA A 55 15.11 -10.22 5.30
CA ALA A 55 14.25 -10.79 4.26
C ALA A 55 12.81 -10.96 4.76
N VAL A 56 11.85 -10.65 3.89
CA VAL A 56 10.42 -10.66 4.22
C VAL A 56 9.76 -11.89 3.61
N TYR A 57 8.99 -12.57 4.44
CA TYR A 57 8.18 -13.75 4.09
C TYR A 57 6.73 -13.55 4.50
N ASN A 58 5.85 -14.40 4.00
CA ASN A 58 4.46 -14.43 4.43
C ASN A 58 3.95 -15.87 4.52
N ILE A 59 3.57 -16.30 5.73
CA ILE A 59 3.09 -17.67 5.96
C ILE A 59 1.67 -17.92 5.43
N ASN A 60 0.93 -16.86 5.11
CA ASN A 60 -0.42 -16.95 4.57
C ASN A 60 -0.46 -16.88 3.03
N GLU A 61 0.68 -16.63 2.38
CA GLU A 61 0.82 -16.57 0.94
C GLU A 61 1.78 -17.67 0.46
N GLU A 62 1.28 -18.64 -0.30
CA GLU A 62 2.05 -19.81 -0.71
C GLU A 62 3.37 -19.46 -1.43
N ALA A 63 3.33 -18.48 -2.32
CA ALA A 63 4.50 -18.03 -3.06
C ALA A 63 5.56 -17.30 -2.21
N LYS A 64 5.23 -16.94 -0.97
CA LYS A 64 6.10 -16.17 -0.07
C LYS A 64 6.42 -16.90 1.22
N LYS A 65 6.00 -18.15 1.35
CA LYS A 65 6.34 -18.99 2.51
C LYS A 65 7.82 -19.33 2.52
N PRO A 66 8.45 -19.40 3.71
CA PRO A 66 9.77 -19.99 3.82
C PRO A 66 9.70 -21.52 3.57
N ILE A 67 10.75 -22.10 3.02
CA ILE A 67 10.85 -23.54 2.75
C ILE A 67 10.78 -24.33 4.06
N ILE A 68 11.48 -23.85 5.08
CA ILE A 68 11.45 -24.43 6.44
C ILE A 68 10.78 -23.42 7.36
N GLU A 69 9.79 -23.87 8.13
CA GLU A 69 9.08 -23.01 9.08
C GLU A 69 10.04 -22.26 10.01
N SER A 70 9.84 -20.96 10.13
CA SER A 70 10.61 -20.05 10.98
C SER A 70 12.10 -19.91 10.63
N VAL A 71 12.53 -20.41 9.47
CA VAL A 71 13.92 -20.33 9.00
C VAL A 71 14.00 -19.53 7.68
N CYS A 72 14.92 -18.58 7.63
CA CYS A 72 15.16 -17.78 6.44
C CYS A 72 15.83 -18.60 5.32
N ASP A 73 15.23 -18.62 4.14
CA ASP A 73 15.77 -19.32 2.96
C ASP A 73 17.11 -18.73 2.47
N LYS A 74 17.33 -17.43 2.75
CA LYS A 74 18.52 -16.70 2.27
C LYS A 74 19.74 -16.87 3.15
N CYS A 75 19.57 -16.83 4.48
CA CYS A 75 20.70 -16.80 5.40
C CYS A 75 20.61 -17.82 6.55
N GLY A 76 19.52 -18.60 6.63
CA GLY A 76 19.27 -19.56 7.72
C GLY A 76 18.94 -18.92 9.07
N GLY A 77 18.78 -17.59 9.12
CA GLY A 77 18.42 -16.88 10.35
C GLY A 77 16.98 -17.14 10.77
N LYS A 78 16.65 -16.75 12.01
CA LYS A 78 15.32 -16.92 12.59
C LYS A 78 14.34 -15.90 11.97
N LEU A 79 13.16 -16.39 11.61
CA LEU A 79 12.03 -15.53 11.21
C LEU A 79 11.18 -15.19 12.43
N ARG A 80 10.78 -13.92 12.53
CA ARG A 80 9.88 -13.44 13.57
C ARG A 80 8.71 -12.64 13.01
N GLN A 81 7.63 -12.61 13.78
CA GLN A 81 6.53 -11.68 13.56
C GLN A 81 6.88 -10.33 14.22
N ARG A 82 6.60 -9.23 13.56
CA ARG A 82 6.72 -7.90 14.17
C ARG A 82 5.68 -7.72 15.28
N ASN A 83 6.02 -6.95 16.31
CA ASN A 83 5.12 -6.70 17.46
C ASN A 83 3.79 -6.05 17.07
N ASP A 84 3.77 -5.29 15.98
CA ASP A 84 2.61 -4.58 15.44
C ASP A 84 1.88 -5.34 14.31
N ASP A 85 2.30 -6.56 13.97
CA ASP A 85 1.70 -7.40 12.93
C ASP A 85 0.64 -8.38 13.49
N ASN A 86 -0.11 -7.96 14.50
CA ASN A 86 -1.22 -8.71 15.08
C ASN A 86 -2.59 -8.10 14.68
N ILE A 87 -3.65 -8.86 14.90
CA ILE A 87 -5.02 -8.47 14.52
C ILE A 87 -5.46 -7.18 15.22
N GLU A 88 -5.19 -7.02 16.52
CA GLU A 88 -5.60 -5.83 17.28
C GLU A 88 -4.91 -4.57 16.76
N ALA A 89 -3.60 -4.60 16.60
CA ALA A 89 -2.84 -3.48 16.04
C ALA A 89 -3.27 -3.17 14.60
N PHE A 90 -3.55 -4.20 13.80
CA PHE A 90 -4.09 -4.02 12.45
C PHE A 90 -5.44 -3.32 12.46
N GLN A 91 -6.39 -3.75 13.27
CA GLN A 91 -7.73 -3.14 13.34
C GLN A 91 -7.66 -1.66 13.73
N ASN A 92 -6.87 -1.31 14.73
CA ASN A 92 -6.68 0.07 15.17
C ASN A 92 -6.08 0.94 14.05
N ARG A 93 -5.07 0.45 13.37
CA ARG A 93 -4.44 1.15 12.25
C ARG A 93 -5.38 1.27 11.04
N TYR A 94 -6.16 0.25 10.76
CA TYR A 94 -7.11 0.25 9.65
C TYR A 94 -8.22 1.27 9.84
N VAL A 95 -8.81 1.37 11.03
CA VAL A 95 -9.83 2.38 11.36
C VAL A 95 -9.25 3.79 11.18
N THR A 96 -8.05 4.06 11.68
CA THR A 96 -7.37 5.34 11.53
C THR A 96 -7.07 5.65 10.06
N TYR A 97 -6.56 4.68 9.32
CA TYR A 97 -6.29 4.80 7.89
C TYR A 97 -7.57 5.14 7.11
N GLN A 98 -8.63 4.41 7.33
CA GLN A 98 -9.91 4.62 6.66
C GLN A 98 -10.45 6.02 6.92
N ALA A 99 -10.46 6.47 8.17
CA ALA A 99 -10.93 7.81 8.55
C ALA A 99 -10.11 8.93 7.90
N LYS A 100 -8.80 8.75 7.71
CA LYS A 100 -7.89 9.73 7.09
C LYS A 100 -7.87 9.68 5.57
N THR A 101 -8.04 8.49 5.01
CA THR A 101 -7.91 8.25 3.56
C THR A 101 -9.21 8.54 2.80
N GLU A 102 -10.36 8.23 3.37
CA GLU A 102 -11.65 8.46 2.72
C GLU A 102 -11.85 9.92 2.26
N PRO A 103 -11.54 10.95 3.06
CA PRO A 103 -11.62 12.34 2.61
C PRO A 103 -10.67 12.67 1.45
N ILE A 104 -9.51 12.04 1.38
CA ILE A 104 -8.54 12.21 0.26
C ILE A 104 -9.12 11.63 -1.03
N ILE A 105 -9.64 10.41 -0.95
CA ILE A 105 -10.27 9.73 -2.08
C ILE A 105 -11.38 10.59 -2.66
N LYS A 106 -12.30 11.06 -1.81
CA LYS A 106 -13.39 11.92 -2.21
C LYS A 106 -12.91 13.22 -2.87
N HIS A 107 -11.89 13.86 -2.30
CA HIS A 107 -11.29 15.08 -2.82
C HIS A 107 -10.78 14.92 -4.26
N TYR A 108 -10.04 13.86 -4.54
CA TYR A 108 -9.50 13.60 -5.87
C TYR A 108 -10.51 12.99 -6.85
N GLU A 109 -11.56 12.31 -6.36
CA GLU A 109 -12.71 11.93 -7.18
C GLU A 109 -13.45 13.16 -7.72
N GLU A 110 -13.71 14.14 -6.87
CA GLU A 110 -14.35 15.41 -7.26
C GLU A 110 -13.52 16.18 -8.30
N LYS A 111 -12.20 16.08 -8.23
CA LYS A 111 -11.28 16.64 -9.23
C LYS A 111 -11.17 15.81 -10.52
N LYS A 112 -11.76 14.62 -10.57
CA LYS A 112 -11.73 13.69 -11.71
C LYS A 112 -10.32 13.25 -12.14
N VAL A 113 -9.40 13.16 -11.19
CA VAL A 113 -8.02 12.72 -11.41
C VAL A 113 -7.72 11.39 -10.73
N LEU A 114 -8.69 10.80 -10.01
CA LEU A 114 -8.53 9.55 -9.27
C LEU A 114 -8.87 8.33 -10.12
N TYR A 115 -8.01 7.33 -10.05
CA TYR A 115 -8.18 6.02 -10.68
C TYR A 115 -8.01 4.92 -9.63
N HIS A 116 -8.89 3.94 -9.65
CA HIS A 116 -8.84 2.79 -8.75
C HIS A 116 -8.18 1.61 -9.44
N VAL A 117 -7.28 0.93 -8.74
CA VAL A 117 -6.62 -0.31 -9.16
C VAL A 117 -6.88 -1.39 -8.14
N ASN A 118 -7.29 -2.56 -8.61
CA ASN A 118 -7.53 -3.71 -7.74
C ASN A 118 -6.20 -4.24 -7.17
N GLY A 119 -6.00 -4.09 -5.87
CA GLY A 119 -4.82 -4.58 -5.15
C GLY A 119 -4.89 -6.06 -4.74
N ASN A 120 -6.03 -6.74 -4.97
CA ASN A 120 -6.22 -8.17 -4.66
C ASN A 120 -5.70 -9.11 -5.75
N GLN A 121 -4.78 -8.65 -6.56
CA GLN A 121 -4.20 -9.39 -7.68
C GLN A 121 -2.67 -9.44 -7.59
N SER A 122 -2.02 -10.10 -8.53
CA SER A 122 -0.56 -10.20 -8.53
C SER A 122 0.11 -8.83 -8.77
N ILE A 123 1.34 -8.68 -8.31
CA ILE A 123 2.14 -7.47 -8.51
C ILE A 123 2.24 -7.10 -10.00
N ASN A 124 2.42 -8.10 -10.87
CA ASN A 124 2.51 -7.88 -12.32
C ASN A 124 1.19 -7.36 -12.91
N GLN A 125 0.05 -7.86 -12.43
CA GLN A 125 -1.26 -7.36 -12.86
C GLN A 125 -1.51 -5.93 -12.40
N ILE A 126 -1.17 -5.62 -11.15
CA ILE A 126 -1.26 -4.26 -10.60
C ILE A 126 -0.39 -3.31 -11.43
N PHE A 127 0.85 -3.70 -11.73
CA PHE A 127 1.75 -2.92 -12.57
C PHE A 127 1.17 -2.63 -13.95
N ASN A 128 0.66 -3.67 -14.63
CA ASN A 128 0.04 -3.54 -15.95
C ASN A 128 -1.18 -2.61 -15.94
N ASP A 129 -1.99 -2.67 -14.90
CA ASP A 129 -3.17 -1.81 -14.76
C ASP A 129 -2.77 -0.35 -14.54
N ILE A 130 -1.76 -0.10 -13.72
CA ILE A 130 -1.20 1.24 -13.50
C ILE A 130 -0.59 1.77 -14.81
N GLU A 131 0.19 0.96 -15.52
CA GLU A 131 0.79 1.35 -16.80
C GLU A 131 -0.26 1.76 -17.84
N LYS A 132 -1.36 1.01 -17.94
CA LYS A 132 -2.48 1.36 -18.82
C LYS A 132 -3.10 2.71 -18.46
N ILE A 133 -3.31 2.97 -17.17
CA ILE A 133 -3.87 4.26 -16.71
C ILE A 133 -2.94 5.39 -17.11
N ILE A 134 -1.64 5.26 -16.87
CA ILE A 134 -0.64 6.28 -17.22
C ILE A 134 -0.61 6.51 -18.73
N ASN A 135 -0.57 5.46 -19.53
CA ASN A 135 -0.50 5.56 -20.99
C ASN A 135 -1.76 6.17 -21.62
N ASN A 136 -2.93 5.91 -21.04
CA ASN A 136 -4.20 6.45 -21.54
C ASN A 136 -4.43 7.92 -21.16
N ASN A 137 -3.64 8.46 -20.25
CA ASN A 137 -3.77 9.84 -19.75
C ASN A 137 -2.57 10.74 -20.10
N ASN A 138 -1.67 10.24 -20.93
CA ASN A 138 -0.55 11.01 -21.46
C ASN A 138 -0.84 11.59 -22.83
#